data_7eba571f6d47bcef08db9a98d4d1cfba
#
_entry.id   7eba571f6d47bcef08db9a98d4d1cfba
#
_cell.length_a   1.000
_cell.length_b   1.000
_cell.length_c   1.000
_cell.angle_alpha   90.00
_cell.angle_beta   90.00
_cell.angle_gamma   90.00
#
_symmetry.space_group_name_H-M   'P 1'
#
loop_
_entity.id
_entity.type
_entity.pdbx_description
1 polymer ?
#
loop_
_entity_poly.entity_id
_entity_poly.type
_entity_poly.pdbx_seq_one_letter_code
_entity_poly.pdbx_strand_id
1 'polypeptide(L)'
;MGQSIEEKGLHKDFLFFVRVDFFDKYVLSFDTGVLSAGYQHFSDSAGTQEIILLTENDLDGDAYFWGAKTYLNSKKIRLGLSIDIQSGGGNTTYDRFSRLDRGKRFFACIIDSDKDHPKAALGTTAKRFDSVTSGFQDRRYFEVLPCHEIENILPFAIVREVAKDKIKGEFVFDQKFLEYRMFVDHKAGVTIGQARVIDQLHGGSYFSVFDDIEEDLGLCPKFGGGLLESCMKFMDSLSVKNAIQYVDESLDKDWVRLSKVVASWGVGGRGLRS
;
A
#
# COMPACT_ATOMS: atom_id res chain seq x y z
N MET A 1 24.21 6.58 -26.39
CA MET A 1 24.73 7.24 -25.16
C MET A 1 23.66 8.02 -24.38
N GLY A 2 22.63 8.58 -24.98
CA GLY A 2 21.56 9.31 -24.24
C GLY A 2 20.71 8.45 -23.32
N GLN A 3 20.33 7.23 -23.71
CA GLN A 3 19.55 6.29 -22.90
C GLN A 3 20.25 5.92 -21.56
N SER A 4 21.56 5.71 -21.59
CA SER A 4 22.34 5.32 -20.38
C SER A 4 22.40 6.39 -19.27
N ILE A 5 22.14 7.65 -19.61
CA ILE A 5 22.17 8.77 -18.63
C ILE A 5 20.80 8.93 -17.96
N GLU A 6 19.71 8.74 -18.71
CA GLU A 6 18.36 8.71 -18.16
C GLU A 6 18.15 7.52 -17.23
N GLU A 7 18.65 6.35 -17.60
CA GLU A 7 18.57 5.12 -16.77
C GLU A 7 19.31 5.27 -15.42
N LYS A 8 20.47 5.92 -15.38
CA LYS A 8 21.18 6.20 -14.13
C LYS A 8 20.42 7.12 -13.17
N GLY A 9 19.56 7.99 -13.68
CA GLY A 9 18.68 8.85 -12.88
C GLY A 9 17.53 8.08 -12.22
N LEU A 10 17.00 7.05 -12.89
CA LEU A 10 15.85 6.28 -12.44
C LEU A 10 16.13 5.41 -11.19
N HIS A 11 17.39 5.00 -10.96
CA HIS A 11 17.76 4.18 -9.80
C HIS A 11 17.38 4.78 -8.44
N LYS A 12 17.28 6.10 -8.35
CA LYS A 12 16.92 6.79 -7.10
C LYS A 12 15.43 6.71 -6.80
N ASP A 13 14.63 6.58 -7.85
CA ASP A 13 13.18 6.65 -7.77
C ASP A 13 12.50 5.28 -7.65
N PHE A 14 13.25 4.20 -7.86
CA PHE A 14 12.77 2.83 -7.69
C PHE A 14 13.48 2.13 -6.53
N LEU A 15 12.82 1.11 -5.97
CA LEU A 15 13.36 0.33 -4.86
C LEU A 15 14.33 -0.75 -5.33
N PHE A 16 14.18 -1.20 -6.57
CA PHE A 16 15.05 -2.21 -7.15
C PHE A 16 15.08 -2.09 -8.68
N PHE A 17 16.03 -2.80 -9.27
CA PHE A 17 16.08 -3.06 -10.71
C PHE A 17 16.35 -4.54 -10.99
N VAL A 18 15.94 -4.98 -12.16
CA VAL A 18 16.17 -6.36 -12.61
C VAL A 18 17.46 -6.42 -13.41
N ARG A 19 18.36 -7.30 -12.99
CA ARG A 19 19.57 -7.66 -13.74
C ARG A 19 19.37 -9.02 -14.39
N VAL A 20 19.26 -9.05 -15.71
CA VAL A 20 19.17 -10.30 -16.45
C VAL A 20 20.55 -10.94 -16.56
N ASP A 21 20.70 -12.17 -16.06
CA ASP A 21 21.94 -12.94 -16.16
C ASP A 21 21.88 -13.89 -17.35
N PHE A 22 22.86 -13.77 -18.23
CA PHE A 22 22.99 -14.62 -19.44
C PHE A 22 23.94 -15.81 -19.25
N PHE A 23 24.69 -15.85 -18.14
CA PHE A 23 25.62 -16.93 -17.83
C PHE A 23 24.98 -17.98 -16.92
N ASP A 24 24.39 -17.54 -15.80
CA ASP A 24 23.57 -18.41 -14.96
C ASP A 24 22.08 -18.26 -15.35
N LYS A 25 21.66 -19.12 -16.25
CA LYS A 25 20.31 -19.07 -16.84
C LYS A 25 19.17 -19.32 -15.85
N TYR A 26 19.44 -19.88 -14.69
CA TYR A 26 18.42 -20.21 -13.68
C TYR A 26 18.53 -19.40 -12.40
N VAL A 27 19.55 -18.54 -12.24
CA VAL A 27 19.66 -17.70 -11.05
C VAL A 27 18.35 -16.92 -10.84
N LEU A 28 17.92 -16.86 -9.59
CA LEU A 28 16.84 -16.00 -9.14
C LEU A 28 17.12 -15.62 -7.69
N SER A 29 17.55 -14.39 -7.47
CA SER A 29 17.90 -13.91 -6.14
C SER A 29 17.67 -12.41 -6.04
N PHE A 30 17.23 -11.97 -4.87
CA PHE A 30 17.10 -10.55 -4.54
C PHE A 30 18.14 -10.16 -3.50
N ASP A 31 18.98 -9.20 -3.82
CA ASP A 31 19.99 -8.66 -2.90
C ASP A 31 20.18 -7.16 -3.13
N THR A 32 20.14 -6.39 -2.05
CA THR A 32 20.47 -4.96 -2.00
C THR A 32 19.86 -4.12 -3.14
N GLY A 33 18.56 -4.33 -3.41
CA GLY A 33 17.84 -3.59 -4.46
C GLY A 33 18.12 -4.10 -5.88
N VAL A 34 18.68 -5.30 -6.03
CA VAL A 34 18.91 -5.95 -7.32
C VAL A 34 18.19 -7.30 -7.33
N LEU A 35 17.26 -7.45 -8.25
CA LEU A 35 16.71 -8.76 -8.60
C LEU A 35 17.54 -9.37 -9.73
N SER A 36 18.43 -10.29 -9.41
CA SER A 36 19.18 -11.05 -10.41
C SER A 36 18.31 -12.21 -10.91
N ALA A 37 18.02 -12.21 -12.21
CA ALA A 37 17.20 -13.24 -12.82
C ALA A 37 17.86 -13.76 -14.10
N GLY A 38 18.09 -15.09 -14.17
CA GLY A 38 18.60 -15.75 -15.36
C GLY A 38 17.62 -15.62 -16.53
N TYR A 39 18.11 -15.54 -17.74
CA TYR A 39 17.29 -15.32 -18.93
C TYR A 39 16.18 -16.38 -19.11
N GLN A 40 16.35 -17.58 -18.55
CA GLN A 40 15.36 -18.66 -18.65
C GLN A 40 14.04 -18.32 -17.95
N HIS A 41 14.05 -17.42 -16.96
CA HIS A 41 12.82 -16.94 -16.32
C HIS A 41 11.94 -16.10 -17.26
N PHE A 42 12.52 -15.53 -18.29
CA PHE A 42 11.84 -14.72 -19.31
C PHE A 42 11.53 -15.48 -20.61
N SER A 43 11.97 -16.74 -20.73
CA SER A 43 11.65 -17.58 -21.87
C SER A 43 10.24 -18.19 -21.81
N ASP A 44 9.62 -18.18 -20.63
CA ASP A 44 8.24 -18.60 -20.40
C ASP A 44 7.32 -17.38 -20.46
N SER A 45 6.19 -17.51 -21.15
CA SER A 45 5.20 -16.42 -21.26
C SER A 45 4.69 -15.95 -19.90
N ALA A 46 4.67 -16.81 -18.88
CA ALA A 46 4.29 -16.42 -17.53
C ALA A 46 5.27 -15.41 -16.89
N GLY A 47 6.57 -15.53 -17.17
CA GLY A 47 7.59 -14.61 -16.65
C GLY A 47 7.61 -13.23 -17.31
N THR A 48 6.93 -13.08 -18.44
CA THR A 48 6.85 -11.83 -19.20
C THR A 48 5.49 -11.15 -19.19
N GLN A 49 4.53 -11.74 -18.45
CA GLN A 49 3.22 -11.11 -18.25
C GLN A 49 3.30 -9.96 -17.26
N GLU A 50 2.24 -9.14 -17.24
CA GLU A 50 2.04 -8.13 -16.21
C GLU A 50 2.23 -8.74 -14.82
N ILE A 51 2.85 -7.99 -13.93
CA ILE A 51 2.96 -8.41 -12.53
C ILE A 51 1.56 -8.46 -11.91
N ILE A 52 1.38 -9.34 -10.94
CA ILE A 52 0.14 -9.36 -10.17
C ILE A 52 0.30 -8.47 -8.94
N LEU A 53 -0.69 -7.61 -8.69
CA LEU A 53 -0.89 -6.99 -7.39
C LEU A 53 -2.06 -7.69 -6.72
N LEU A 54 -1.76 -8.51 -5.72
CA LEU A 54 -2.75 -9.21 -4.89
C LEU A 54 -3.06 -8.37 -3.66
N THR A 55 -4.34 -8.04 -3.48
CA THR A 55 -4.89 -7.31 -2.34
C THR A 55 -6.08 -8.05 -1.76
N GLU A 56 -6.60 -7.65 -0.61
CA GLU A 56 -7.79 -8.29 -0.06
C GLU A 56 -9.02 -8.02 -0.94
N ASN A 57 -9.17 -6.79 -1.44
CA ASN A 57 -10.24 -6.36 -2.32
C ASN A 57 -9.69 -5.68 -3.57
N ASP A 58 -10.48 -5.64 -4.64
CA ASP A 58 -10.09 -4.97 -5.90
C ASP A 58 -9.88 -3.46 -5.67
N LEU A 59 -10.71 -2.84 -4.85
CA LEU A 59 -10.64 -1.40 -4.57
C LEU A 59 -9.33 -0.99 -3.88
N ASP A 60 -8.76 -1.86 -3.03
CA ASP A 60 -7.44 -1.63 -2.43
C ASP A 60 -6.36 -1.61 -3.51
N GLY A 61 -6.46 -2.54 -4.47
CA GLY A 61 -5.56 -2.62 -5.62
C GLY A 61 -5.63 -1.37 -6.50
N ASP A 62 -6.83 -0.88 -6.79
CA ASP A 62 -7.07 0.35 -7.54
C ASP A 62 -6.47 1.57 -6.81
N ALA A 63 -6.60 1.62 -5.49
CA ALA A 63 -6.03 2.70 -4.69
C ALA A 63 -4.49 2.69 -4.74
N TYR A 64 -3.85 1.54 -4.57
CA TYR A 64 -2.39 1.41 -4.72
C TYR A 64 -1.93 1.73 -6.15
N PHE A 65 -2.69 1.34 -7.16
CA PHE A 65 -2.39 1.68 -8.56
C PHE A 65 -2.43 3.20 -8.78
N TRP A 66 -3.46 3.87 -8.24
CA TRP A 66 -3.55 5.33 -8.27
C TRP A 66 -2.36 5.98 -7.57
N GLY A 67 -1.99 5.48 -6.39
CA GLY A 67 -0.82 5.94 -5.64
C GLY A 67 0.47 5.81 -6.45
N ALA A 68 0.70 4.65 -7.05
CA ALA A 68 1.86 4.39 -7.90
C ALA A 68 1.92 5.32 -9.11
N LYS A 69 0.79 5.54 -9.79
CA LYS A 69 0.68 6.48 -10.91
C LYS A 69 0.98 7.91 -10.47
N THR A 70 0.45 8.34 -9.33
CA THR A 70 0.69 9.67 -8.78
C THR A 70 2.15 9.84 -8.38
N TYR A 71 2.77 8.81 -7.79
CA TYR A 71 4.20 8.77 -7.48
C TYR A 71 5.06 8.96 -8.74
N LEU A 72 4.84 8.20 -9.81
CA LEU A 72 5.57 8.35 -11.07
C LEU A 72 5.46 9.76 -11.63
N ASN A 73 4.25 10.33 -11.60
CA ASN A 73 4.00 11.69 -12.06
C ASN A 73 4.74 12.74 -11.20
N SER A 74 4.78 12.59 -9.88
CA SER A 74 5.49 13.49 -8.97
C SER A 74 7.00 13.50 -9.24
N LYS A 75 7.57 12.34 -9.58
CA LYS A 75 8.99 12.19 -9.96
C LYS A 75 9.25 12.49 -11.45
N LYS A 76 8.21 12.89 -12.22
CA LYS A 76 8.29 13.19 -13.67
C LYS A 76 8.77 11.98 -14.50
N ILE A 77 8.51 10.79 -14.03
CA ILE A 77 8.87 9.54 -14.71
C ILE A 77 7.79 9.21 -15.74
N ARG A 78 8.19 9.13 -17.01
CA ARG A 78 7.28 8.87 -18.16
C ARG A 78 7.18 7.40 -18.52
N LEU A 79 7.18 6.52 -17.54
CA LEU A 79 6.97 5.09 -17.73
C LEU A 79 5.51 4.73 -17.43
N GLY A 80 5.01 3.69 -18.10
CA GLY A 80 3.68 3.16 -17.85
C GLY A 80 3.69 2.16 -16.70
N LEU A 81 2.53 2.00 -16.05
CA LEU A 81 2.27 0.88 -15.15
C LEU A 81 1.54 -0.23 -15.91
N SER A 82 1.99 -1.45 -15.71
CA SER A 82 1.41 -2.67 -16.27
C SER A 82 1.23 -3.64 -15.12
N ILE A 83 0.03 -3.68 -14.54
CA ILE A 83 -0.30 -4.39 -13.30
C ILE A 83 -1.63 -5.10 -13.49
N ASP A 84 -1.65 -6.40 -13.23
CA ASP A 84 -2.85 -7.25 -13.14
C ASP A 84 -3.32 -7.24 -11.66
N ILE A 85 -4.33 -6.42 -11.35
CA ILE A 85 -4.90 -6.33 -10.00
C ILE A 85 -5.79 -7.53 -9.75
N GLN A 86 -5.55 -8.23 -8.65
CA GLN A 86 -6.33 -9.41 -8.27
C GLN A 86 -6.77 -9.33 -6.82
N SER A 87 -8.08 -9.50 -6.60
CA SER A 87 -8.64 -9.62 -5.26
C SER A 87 -8.40 -11.01 -4.67
N GLY A 88 -7.98 -11.05 -3.41
CA GLY A 88 -7.84 -12.27 -2.64
C GLY A 88 -9.15 -12.80 -2.08
N GLY A 89 -10.13 -11.91 -1.86
CA GLY A 89 -11.43 -12.25 -1.25
C GLY A 89 -11.34 -12.48 0.26
N GLY A 90 -10.62 -11.62 0.99
CA GLY A 90 -10.45 -11.71 2.44
C GLY A 90 -9.78 -13.02 2.85
N ASN A 91 -10.48 -13.89 3.55
CA ASN A 91 -9.93 -15.18 4.05
C ASN A 91 -9.32 -16.10 2.98
N THR A 92 -9.66 -15.93 1.70
CA THR A 92 -9.09 -16.72 0.60
C THR A 92 -7.79 -16.13 0.02
N THR A 93 -7.38 -14.95 0.49
CA THR A 93 -6.18 -14.25 0.01
C THR A 93 -4.92 -15.12 0.17
N TYR A 94 -4.78 -15.80 1.31
CA TYR A 94 -3.64 -16.70 1.54
C TYR A 94 -3.59 -17.87 0.55
N ASP A 95 -4.72 -18.42 0.17
CA ASP A 95 -4.76 -19.55 -0.77
C ASP A 95 -4.36 -19.08 -2.19
N ARG A 96 -4.77 -17.87 -2.58
CA ARG A 96 -4.29 -17.24 -3.82
C ARG A 96 -2.81 -16.94 -3.76
N PHE A 97 -2.35 -16.30 -2.69
CA PHE A 97 -0.91 -16.04 -2.46
C PHE A 97 -0.10 -17.31 -2.61
N SER A 98 -0.49 -18.40 -1.93
CA SER A 98 0.22 -19.68 -1.95
C SER A 98 0.27 -20.32 -3.36
N ARG A 99 -0.73 -20.07 -4.20
CA ARG A 99 -0.71 -20.50 -5.62
C ARG A 99 0.27 -19.66 -6.44
N LEU A 100 0.28 -18.35 -6.24
CA LEU A 100 1.20 -17.44 -6.93
C LEU A 100 2.65 -17.70 -6.55
N ASP A 101 2.92 -17.94 -5.26
CA ASP A 101 4.26 -18.21 -4.72
C ASP A 101 4.88 -19.50 -5.30
N ARG A 102 4.03 -20.49 -5.60
CA ARG A 102 4.44 -21.71 -6.31
C ARG A 102 4.49 -21.55 -7.84
N GLY A 103 3.96 -20.45 -8.35
CA GLY A 103 3.90 -20.14 -9.77
C GLY A 103 5.20 -19.52 -10.30
N LYS A 104 5.13 -18.98 -11.52
CA LYS A 104 6.26 -18.36 -12.21
C LYS A 104 6.11 -16.85 -12.40
N ARG A 105 4.92 -16.31 -12.18
CA ARG A 105 4.67 -14.87 -12.32
C ARG A 105 5.29 -14.09 -11.17
N PHE A 106 5.73 -12.90 -11.48
CA PHE A 106 6.13 -11.93 -10.47
C PHE A 106 4.87 -11.29 -9.85
N PHE A 107 4.88 -11.07 -8.54
CA PHE A 107 3.74 -10.47 -7.86
C PHE A 107 4.11 -9.69 -6.60
N ALA A 108 3.26 -8.75 -6.24
CA ALA A 108 3.26 -8.09 -4.95
C ALA A 108 1.95 -8.43 -4.22
N CYS A 109 2.02 -8.65 -2.91
CA CYS A 109 0.85 -8.87 -2.07
C CYS A 109 0.88 -7.92 -0.89
N ILE A 110 -0.18 -7.13 -0.71
CA ILE A 110 -0.34 -6.19 0.40
C ILE A 110 -1.69 -6.48 1.03
N ILE A 111 -1.70 -6.69 2.35
CA ILE A 111 -2.91 -7.03 3.11
C ILE A 111 -3.02 -6.17 4.37
N ASP A 112 -4.24 -6.01 4.84
CA ASP A 112 -4.54 -5.30 6.08
C ASP A 112 -4.05 -6.09 7.30
N SER A 113 -3.80 -5.39 8.41
CA SER A 113 -3.43 -6.06 9.66
C SER A 113 -4.63 -6.33 10.57
N ASP A 114 -5.72 -5.60 10.41
CA ASP A 114 -6.89 -5.55 11.30
C ASP A 114 -6.54 -5.25 12.77
N LYS A 115 -5.41 -4.59 13.02
CA LYS A 115 -4.98 -4.25 14.39
C LYS A 115 -5.64 -2.96 14.82
N ASP A 116 -6.32 -2.97 15.96
CA ASP A 116 -6.92 -1.80 16.61
C ASP A 116 -5.97 -1.09 17.60
N HIS A 117 -4.78 -1.68 17.81
CA HIS A 117 -3.74 -1.14 18.67
C HIS A 117 -2.36 -1.66 18.25
N PRO A 118 -1.24 -0.91 18.44
CA PRO A 118 0.10 -1.39 18.11
C PRO A 118 0.45 -2.77 18.69
N LYS A 119 -0.04 -3.06 19.91
CA LYS A 119 0.17 -4.35 20.60
C LYS A 119 -0.90 -5.41 20.29
N ALA A 120 -1.92 -5.08 19.50
CA ALA A 120 -2.96 -6.04 19.12
C ALA A 120 -2.39 -7.17 18.26
N ALA A 121 -3.02 -8.32 18.33
CA ALA A 121 -2.73 -9.42 17.43
C ALA A 121 -3.22 -9.09 16.01
N LEU A 122 -2.62 -9.73 15.02
CA LEU A 122 -3.09 -9.66 13.64
C LEU A 122 -4.51 -10.21 13.52
N GLY A 123 -5.28 -9.67 12.59
CA GLY A 123 -6.58 -10.16 12.22
C GLY A 123 -6.55 -11.55 11.56
N THR A 124 -7.72 -12.11 11.32
CA THR A 124 -7.86 -13.52 10.87
C THR A 124 -7.16 -13.77 9.54
N THR A 125 -7.28 -12.86 8.59
CA THR A 125 -6.63 -12.96 7.27
C THR A 125 -5.12 -12.89 7.42
N ALA A 126 -4.61 -11.86 8.10
CA ALA A 126 -3.19 -11.61 8.26
C ALA A 126 -2.47 -12.72 9.04
N LYS A 127 -3.11 -13.32 10.06
CA LYS A 127 -2.56 -14.46 10.81
C LYS A 127 -2.20 -15.66 9.95
N ARG A 128 -2.88 -15.87 8.83
CA ARG A 128 -2.55 -16.98 7.92
C ARG A 128 -1.18 -16.81 7.26
N PHE A 129 -0.62 -15.60 7.31
CA PHE A 129 0.67 -15.26 6.73
C PHE A 129 1.82 -15.21 7.76
N ASP A 130 1.61 -15.65 9.00
CA ASP A 130 2.63 -15.60 10.07
C ASP A 130 3.97 -16.25 9.70
N SER A 131 3.93 -17.28 8.84
CA SER A 131 5.13 -17.96 8.35
C SER A 131 5.72 -17.36 7.08
N VAL A 132 5.10 -16.35 6.51
CA VAL A 132 5.53 -15.73 5.24
C VAL A 132 6.52 -14.61 5.53
N THR A 133 7.71 -14.69 4.95
CA THR A 133 8.72 -13.64 5.07
C THR A 133 8.24 -12.37 4.37
N SER A 134 8.19 -11.27 5.12
CA SER A 134 7.84 -9.94 4.59
C SER A 134 8.97 -9.34 3.74
N GLY A 135 8.60 -8.35 2.93
CA GLY A 135 9.51 -7.61 2.06
C GLY A 135 9.75 -8.31 0.74
N PHE A 136 10.87 -7.91 0.11
CA PHE A 136 11.29 -8.46 -1.19
C PHE A 136 11.87 -9.86 -1.02
N GLN A 137 11.38 -10.78 -1.81
CA GLN A 137 11.92 -12.11 -2.01
C GLN A 137 12.05 -12.32 -3.53
N ASP A 138 12.63 -13.39 -3.98
CA ASP A 138 12.97 -13.64 -5.38
C ASP A 138 11.98 -13.07 -6.41
N ARG A 139 10.74 -13.58 -6.44
CA ARG A 139 9.69 -13.16 -7.40
C ARG A 139 8.54 -12.39 -6.78
N ARG A 140 8.62 -12.11 -5.47
CA ARG A 140 7.51 -11.51 -4.77
C ARG A 140 7.91 -10.38 -3.83
N TYR A 141 6.96 -9.53 -3.58
CA TYR A 141 6.91 -8.64 -2.42
C TYR A 141 5.70 -9.04 -1.58
N PHE A 142 5.89 -9.07 -0.26
CA PHE A 142 4.79 -9.31 0.67
C PHE A 142 4.85 -8.33 1.84
N GLU A 143 3.72 -7.77 2.19
CA GLU A 143 3.59 -6.91 3.37
C GLU A 143 2.21 -7.03 3.99
N VAL A 144 2.20 -7.15 5.33
CA VAL A 144 1.04 -6.84 6.16
C VAL A 144 1.17 -5.37 6.55
N LEU A 145 0.12 -4.57 6.37
CA LEU A 145 0.16 -3.15 6.69
C LEU A 145 0.55 -2.91 8.15
N PRO A 146 1.34 -1.85 8.45
CA PRO A 146 1.68 -1.49 9.82
C PRO A 146 0.53 -0.82 10.58
N CYS A 147 -0.64 -0.68 9.94
CA CYS A 147 -1.85 -0.02 10.42
C CYS A 147 -3.05 -0.97 10.33
N HIS A 148 -4.22 -0.54 10.79
CA HIS A 148 -5.43 -1.34 10.78
C HIS A 148 -5.80 -1.79 9.37
N GLU A 149 -6.04 -0.86 8.47
CA GLU A 149 -6.45 -1.09 7.08
C GLU A 149 -5.91 0.01 6.14
N ILE A 150 -6.08 -0.13 4.84
CA ILE A 150 -5.61 0.84 3.83
C ILE A 150 -6.14 2.25 4.08
N GLU A 151 -7.36 2.42 4.58
CA GLU A 151 -7.98 3.71 4.90
C GLU A 151 -7.14 4.54 5.88
N ASN A 152 -6.36 3.89 6.75
CA ASN A 152 -5.51 4.58 7.73
C ASN A 152 -4.30 5.28 7.12
N ILE A 153 -3.87 4.85 5.95
CA ILE A 153 -2.71 5.41 5.25
C ILE A 153 -3.06 6.27 4.04
N LEU A 154 -4.36 6.38 3.68
CA LEU A 154 -4.78 7.27 2.61
C LEU A 154 -4.27 8.70 2.83
N PRO A 155 -3.91 9.45 1.76
CA PRO A 155 -3.41 10.81 1.89
C PRO A 155 -4.34 11.68 2.74
N PHE A 156 -3.76 12.31 3.76
CA PHE A 156 -4.52 13.08 4.75
C PHE A 156 -5.42 14.15 4.13
N ALA A 157 -4.89 14.87 3.13
CA ALA A 157 -5.62 15.92 2.45
C ALA A 157 -6.85 15.37 1.70
N ILE A 158 -6.76 14.17 1.13
CA ILE A 158 -7.88 13.48 0.46
C ILE A 158 -8.94 13.08 1.48
N VAL A 159 -8.53 12.39 2.55
CA VAL A 159 -9.47 11.99 3.61
C VAL A 159 -10.17 13.20 4.21
N ARG A 160 -9.43 14.28 4.49
CA ARG A 160 -9.99 15.53 5.03
C ARG A 160 -11.02 16.15 4.09
N GLU A 161 -10.77 16.16 2.79
CA GLU A 161 -11.70 16.72 1.81
C GLU A 161 -12.98 15.88 1.72
N VAL A 162 -12.85 14.57 1.65
CA VAL A 162 -13.96 13.63 1.56
C VAL A 162 -14.78 13.59 2.86
N ALA A 163 -14.10 13.67 4.00
CA ALA A 163 -14.71 13.58 5.32
C ALA A 163 -15.26 14.92 5.85
N LYS A 164 -15.00 16.06 5.19
CA LYS A 164 -15.25 17.42 5.70
C LYS A 164 -16.64 17.64 6.30
N ASP A 165 -17.67 16.99 5.78
CA ASP A 165 -19.03 17.13 6.28
C ASP A 165 -19.31 16.24 7.52
N LYS A 166 -18.53 15.17 7.71
CA LYS A 166 -18.65 14.26 8.86
C LYS A 166 -17.80 14.70 10.06
N ILE A 167 -16.73 15.47 9.84
CA ILE A 167 -15.77 15.85 10.89
C ILE A 167 -16.02 17.25 11.50
N LYS A 168 -17.15 17.88 11.21
CA LYS A 168 -17.48 19.23 11.70
C LYS A 168 -17.70 19.23 13.22
N GLY A 169 -16.69 19.70 13.98
CA GLY A 169 -16.82 20.09 15.38
C GLY A 169 -16.83 18.97 16.43
N GLU A 170 -16.99 17.72 16.04
CA GLU A 170 -17.15 16.58 16.95
C GLU A 170 -15.97 15.60 16.92
N PHE A 171 -14.90 15.94 16.21
CA PHE A 171 -13.78 15.03 16.01
C PHE A 171 -12.41 15.70 16.18
N VAL A 172 -11.48 14.97 16.76
CA VAL A 172 -10.06 15.35 16.81
C VAL A 172 -9.40 14.97 15.49
N PHE A 173 -9.61 15.78 14.46
CA PHE A 173 -9.06 15.58 13.13
C PHE A 173 -7.97 16.62 12.82
N ASP A 174 -6.83 16.48 13.50
CA ASP A 174 -5.68 17.38 13.39
C ASP A 174 -4.46 16.59 12.88
N GLN A 175 -3.67 17.26 12.03
CA GLN A 175 -2.43 16.71 11.48
C GLN A 175 -1.47 16.19 12.54
N LYS A 176 -1.38 16.84 13.71
CA LYS A 176 -0.51 16.41 14.82
C LYS A 176 -0.90 15.07 15.44
N PHE A 177 -2.11 14.57 15.15
CA PHE A 177 -2.61 13.30 15.66
C PHE A 177 -2.68 12.20 14.57
N LEU A 178 -2.04 12.40 13.42
CA LEU A 178 -2.09 11.44 12.30
C LEU A 178 -1.59 10.05 12.69
N GLU A 179 -0.55 9.97 13.52
CA GLU A 179 -0.01 8.69 13.99
C GLU A 179 -1.05 7.85 14.74
N TYR A 180 -1.97 8.50 15.45
CA TYR A 180 -3.02 7.82 16.23
C TYR A 180 -4.16 7.30 15.36
N ARG A 181 -4.24 7.73 14.11
CA ARG A 181 -5.19 7.20 13.13
C ARG A 181 -4.78 5.84 12.57
N MET A 182 -3.55 5.42 12.78
CA MET A 182 -3.02 4.17 12.21
C MET A 182 -3.79 2.92 12.68
N PHE A 183 -4.44 2.98 13.83
CA PHE A 183 -5.13 1.83 14.42
C PHE A 183 -6.61 2.06 14.70
N VAL A 184 -7.21 3.10 14.12
CA VAL A 184 -8.65 3.33 14.24
C VAL A 184 -9.41 2.60 13.13
N ASP A 185 -10.49 1.93 13.50
CA ASP A 185 -11.43 1.34 12.54
C ASP A 185 -12.32 2.44 11.95
N HIS A 186 -12.09 2.81 10.70
CA HIS A 186 -12.88 3.82 9.99
C HIS A 186 -14.31 3.34 9.68
N LYS A 187 -14.54 2.05 9.65
CA LYS A 187 -15.88 1.49 9.39
C LYS A 187 -16.79 1.64 10.60
N ALA A 188 -16.26 1.33 11.79
CA ALA A 188 -17.00 1.42 13.04
C ALA A 188 -17.03 2.85 13.61
N GLY A 189 -15.98 3.63 13.38
CA GLY A 189 -15.70 4.86 14.09
C GLY A 189 -15.18 4.59 15.51
N VAL A 190 -14.45 5.53 16.08
CA VAL A 190 -13.86 5.40 17.42
C VAL A 190 -13.99 6.71 18.17
N THR A 191 -14.52 6.68 19.40
CA THR A 191 -14.47 7.80 20.36
C THR A 191 -13.19 7.75 21.18
N ILE A 192 -12.86 8.84 21.86
CA ILE A 192 -11.72 8.90 22.77
C ILE A 192 -11.90 7.92 23.96
N GLY A 193 -13.11 7.80 24.49
CA GLY A 193 -13.42 6.81 25.53
C GLY A 193 -13.18 5.38 25.07
N GLN A 194 -13.59 5.04 23.83
CA GLN A 194 -13.29 3.73 23.26
C GLN A 194 -11.80 3.49 23.04
N ALA A 195 -11.06 4.50 22.58
CA ALA A 195 -9.62 4.41 22.42
C ALA A 195 -8.90 4.13 23.76
N ARG A 196 -9.33 4.75 24.86
CA ARG A 196 -8.82 4.45 26.21
C ARG A 196 -9.13 3.01 26.64
N VAL A 197 -10.31 2.49 26.33
CA VAL A 197 -10.66 1.09 26.60
C VAL A 197 -9.75 0.14 25.81
N ILE A 198 -9.46 0.46 24.56
CA ILE A 198 -8.53 -0.32 23.71
C ILE A 198 -7.13 -0.33 24.34
N ASP A 199 -6.63 0.83 24.82
CA ASP A 199 -5.34 0.89 25.54
C ASP A 199 -5.31 -0.02 26.77
N GLN A 200 -6.39 -0.01 27.57
CA GLN A 200 -6.50 -0.86 28.75
C GLN A 200 -6.49 -2.35 28.38
N LEU A 201 -7.21 -2.75 27.35
CA LEU A 201 -7.27 -4.14 26.87
C LEU A 201 -5.90 -4.68 26.45
N HIS A 202 -5.09 -3.82 25.84
CA HIS A 202 -3.75 -4.21 25.34
C HIS A 202 -2.60 -3.85 26.31
N GLY A 203 -2.92 -3.34 27.51
CA GLY A 203 -1.91 -2.91 28.49
C GLY A 203 -0.99 -1.84 27.92
N GLY A 204 -1.54 -0.91 27.16
CA GLY A 204 -0.86 0.16 26.46
C GLY A 204 -1.21 1.55 26.95
N SER A 205 -0.57 2.54 26.34
CA SER A 205 -0.82 3.96 26.54
C SER A 205 -0.69 4.71 25.21
N TYR A 206 -1.03 4.03 24.14
CA TYR A 206 -0.89 4.58 22.76
C TYR A 206 -1.79 5.80 22.56
N PHE A 207 -3.03 5.75 23.07
CA PHE A 207 -3.99 6.83 22.99
C PHE A 207 -3.96 7.79 24.18
N SER A 208 -3.02 7.66 25.12
CA SER A 208 -2.94 8.52 26.33
C SER A 208 -2.72 10.01 26.02
N VAL A 209 -2.27 10.37 24.83
CA VAL A 209 -2.21 11.77 24.37
C VAL A 209 -3.57 12.46 24.40
N PHE A 210 -4.66 11.69 24.44
CA PHE A 210 -6.03 12.19 24.49
C PHE A 210 -6.65 12.15 25.90
N ASP A 211 -5.88 11.87 26.97
CA ASP A 211 -6.40 11.71 28.33
C ASP A 211 -7.11 12.96 28.87
N ASP A 212 -6.69 14.15 28.41
CA ASP A 212 -7.29 15.44 28.81
C ASP A 212 -8.48 15.84 27.93
N ILE A 213 -8.91 14.99 26.99
CA ILE A 213 -10.00 15.27 26.05
C ILE A 213 -11.26 14.51 26.46
N GLU A 214 -12.43 15.11 26.23
CA GLU A 214 -13.74 14.52 26.55
C GLU A 214 -13.93 13.15 25.87
N GLU A 215 -14.45 12.18 26.62
CA GLU A 215 -14.60 10.78 26.17
C GLU A 215 -15.55 10.60 25.00
N ASP A 216 -16.58 11.43 24.93
CA ASP A 216 -17.59 11.38 23.86
C ASP A 216 -17.11 11.99 22.55
N LEU A 217 -15.98 12.71 22.57
CA LEU A 217 -15.44 13.29 21.36
C LEU A 217 -14.92 12.18 20.43
N GLY A 218 -15.21 12.30 19.13
CA GLY A 218 -14.77 11.33 18.14
C GLY A 218 -13.29 11.45 17.82
N LEU A 219 -12.56 10.36 17.89
CA LEU A 219 -11.22 10.25 17.29
C LEU A 219 -11.33 9.98 15.78
N CYS A 220 -12.33 9.23 15.38
CA CYS A 220 -12.65 8.94 13.99
C CYS A 220 -14.16 8.80 13.79
N PRO A 221 -14.76 9.51 12.81
CA PRO A 221 -16.16 9.33 12.49
C PRO A 221 -16.44 7.94 11.90
N LYS A 222 -17.65 7.45 12.12
CA LYS A 222 -18.10 6.22 11.48
C LYS A 222 -18.37 6.47 9.99
N PHE A 223 -17.59 5.87 9.11
CA PHE A 223 -17.77 5.93 7.66
C PHE A 223 -18.58 4.76 7.11
N GLY A 224 -18.72 3.65 7.85
CA GLY A 224 -19.17 2.38 7.28
C GLY A 224 -18.13 1.87 6.27
N GLY A 225 -18.54 1.06 5.30
CA GLY A 225 -17.63 0.53 4.27
C GLY A 225 -17.30 1.50 3.12
N GLY A 226 -17.66 2.80 3.22
CA GLY A 226 -17.65 3.70 2.05
C GLY A 226 -16.55 4.76 2.02
N LEU A 227 -15.60 4.78 2.98
CA LEU A 227 -14.52 5.79 2.97
C LEU A 227 -13.60 5.61 1.77
N LEU A 228 -13.05 4.42 1.59
CA LEU A 228 -12.14 4.14 0.48
C LEU A 228 -12.82 4.40 -0.87
N GLU A 229 -14.07 3.94 -1.07
CA GLU A 229 -14.83 4.19 -2.28
C GLU A 229 -15.02 5.69 -2.54
N SER A 230 -15.32 6.47 -1.50
CA SER A 230 -15.48 7.92 -1.61
C SER A 230 -14.17 8.61 -1.93
N CYS A 231 -13.07 8.18 -1.32
CA CYS A 231 -11.74 8.67 -1.62
C CYS A 231 -11.34 8.34 -3.06
N MET A 232 -11.61 7.12 -3.54
CA MET A 232 -11.32 6.73 -4.92
C MET A 232 -12.11 7.57 -5.93
N LYS A 233 -13.40 7.81 -5.71
CA LYS A 233 -14.20 8.71 -6.56
C LYS A 233 -13.61 10.13 -6.62
N PHE A 234 -13.12 10.63 -5.49
CA PHE A 234 -12.47 11.93 -5.43
C PHE A 234 -11.11 11.89 -6.17
N MET A 235 -10.27 10.90 -5.90
CA MET A 235 -8.98 10.70 -6.55
C MET A 235 -9.10 10.64 -8.07
N ASP A 236 -10.07 9.90 -8.60
CA ASP A 236 -10.33 9.76 -10.05
C ASP A 236 -10.80 11.06 -10.70
N SER A 237 -11.41 11.96 -9.92
CA SER A 237 -11.83 13.28 -10.40
C SER A 237 -10.66 14.27 -10.54
N LEU A 238 -9.50 13.97 -9.95
CA LEU A 238 -8.36 14.88 -9.93
C LEU A 238 -7.58 14.85 -11.24
N SER A 239 -7.20 16.02 -11.74
CA SER A 239 -6.17 16.10 -12.75
C SER A 239 -4.81 15.62 -12.19
N VAL A 240 -3.90 15.17 -13.07
CA VAL A 240 -2.55 14.75 -12.66
C VAL A 240 -1.84 15.79 -11.78
N LYS A 241 -1.95 17.07 -12.13
CA LYS A 241 -1.35 18.17 -11.36
C LYS A 241 -1.95 18.27 -9.96
N ASN A 242 -3.26 18.17 -9.86
CA ASN A 242 -3.96 18.24 -8.57
C ASN A 242 -3.69 17.00 -7.72
N ALA A 243 -3.69 15.80 -8.31
CA ALA A 243 -3.37 14.56 -7.62
C ALA A 243 -2.04 14.65 -6.85
N ILE A 244 -0.99 15.18 -7.48
CA ILE A 244 0.31 15.37 -6.84
C ILE A 244 0.22 16.32 -5.63
N GLN A 245 -0.63 17.35 -5.68
CA GLN A 245 -0.76 18.33 -4.60
C GLN A 245 -1.51 17.78 -3.37
N TYR A 246 -2.29 16.72 -3.53
CA TYR A 246 -3.01 16.06 -2.45
C TYR A 246 -2.18 15.02 -1.69
N VAL A 247 -0.93 14.77 -2.11
CA VAL A 247 -0.02 13.83 -1.45
C VAL A 247 1.15 14.60 -0.86
N ASP A 248 1.31 14.56 0.46
CA ASP A 248 2.43 15.17 1.19
C ASP A 248 3.43 14.10 1.62
N GLU A 249 4.64 14.11 1.04
CA GLU A 249 5.68 13.10 1.33
C GLU A 249 6.09 13.05 2.80
N SER A 250 5.89 14.12 3.55
CA SER A 250 6.25 14.19 4.98
C SER A 250 5.17 13.65 5.90
N LEU A 251 3.90 13.76 5.51
CA LEU A 251 2.74 13.33 6.26
C LEU A 251 2.30 11.91 5.87
N ASP A 252 2.19 11.67 4.56
CA ASP A 252 1.63 10.45 3.99
C ASP A 252 2.72 9.39 3.74
N LYS A 253 3.62 9.20 4.71
CA LYS A 253 4.86 8.40 4.56
C LYS A 253 4.60 6.97 4.08
N ASP A 254 3.65 6.27 4.71
CA ASP A 254 3.34 4.88 4.35
C ASP A 254 2.65 4.79 2.99
N TRP A 255 1.76 5.73 2.67
CA TRP A 255 1.16 5.84 1.35
C TRP A 255 2.22 6.02 0.25
N VAL A 256 3.14 6.98 0.43
CA VAL A 256 4.22 7.26 -0.53
C VAL A 256 5.17 6.07 -0.65
N ARG A 257 5.51 5.44 0.47
CA ARG A 257 6.36 4.24 0.50
C ARG A 257 5.74 3.10 -0.30
N LEU A 258 4.46 2.77 -0.05
CA LEU A 258 3.76 1.71 -0.78
C LEU A 258 3.52 2.07 -2.25
N SER A 259 3.21 3.33 -2.54
CA SER A 259 3.12 3.83 -3.92
C SER A 259 4.44 3.60 -4.67
N LYS A 260 5.58 3.83 -4.01
CA LYS A 260 6.91 3.53 -4.57
C LYS A 260 7.13 2.03 -4.76
N VAL A 261 6.69 1.18 -3.81
CA VAL A 261 6.74 -0.29 -3.94
C VAL A 261 5.98 -0.72 -5.18
N VAL A 262 4.72 -0.34 -5.29
CA VAL A 262 3.85 -0.75 -6.41
C VAL A 262 4.36 -0.20 -7.74
N ALA A 263 4.85 1.05 -7.77
CA ALA A 263 5.50 1.60 -8.96
C ALA A 263 6.74 0.80 -9.36
N SER A 264 7.59 0.40 -8.39
CA SER A 264 8.80 -0.38 -8.67
C SER A 264 8.49 -1.76 -9.26
N TRP A 265 7.40 -2.38 -8.85
CA TRP A 265 6.94 -3.65 -9.41
C TRP A 265 6.23 -3.47 -10.76
N GLY A 266 5.40 -2.45 -10.89
CA GLY A 266 4.49 -2.27 -12.01
C GLY A 266 5.06 -1.52 -13.22
N VAL A 267 6.22 -0.89 -13.07
CA VAL A 267 6.82 -0.15 -14.19
C VAL A 267 7.24 -1.10 -15.30
N GLY A 268 6.69 -0.90 -16.47
CA GLY A 268 7.02 -1.61 -17.69
C GLY A 268 7.36 -0.66 -18.84
N GLY A 269 8.10 -1.17 -19.83
CA GLY A 269 8.27 -0.47 -21.10
C GLY A 269 6.91 -0.28 -21.79
N ARG A 270 6.80 0.72 -22.66
CA ARG A 270 5.63 0.84 -23.54
C ARG A 270 5.53 -0.42 -24.38
N GLY A 271 4.35 -1.03 -24.41
CA GLY A 271 4.08 -2.13 -25.31
C GLY A 271 4.49 -1.75 -26.74
N LEU A 272 5.16 -2.66 -27.41
CA LEU A 272 5.44 -2.50 -28.84
C LEU A 272 4.09 -2.29 -29.52
N ARG A 273 3.92 -1.18 -30.22
CA ARG A 273 2.72 -0.94 -31.03
C ARG A 273 2.68 -2.04 -32.09
N SER A 274 1.66 -2.91 -31.98
CA SER A 274 1.27 -3.81 -33.07
C SER A 274 0.76 -3.01 -34.26
#